data_ce4d3ebc59120c1668d6434d7ee232bb
#
_entry.id   ce4d3ebc59120c1668d6434d7ee232bb
#
_cell.length_a   1.000
_cell.length_b   1.000
_cell.length_c   1.000
_cell.angle_alpha   90.00
_cell.angle_beta   90.00
_cell.angle_gamma   90.00
#
_symmetry.space_group_name_H-M   'P 1'
#
loop_
_entity.id
_entity.type
_entity.pdbx_description
1 polymer ?
#
loop_
_entity_poly.entity_id
_entity_poly.type
_entity_poly.pdbx_seq_one_letter_code
_entity_poly.pdbx_strand_id
1 'polypeptide(L)'
;MKKIFTLVAAALCSMSMMAKDYICPLVVNLMGNDMPVGDIKVNVDEQKDGKYTMSLLNFDMNGIMPVGNIVIKDVEATNCGNVIMLNAAKDIQITAGDDENVEWMGPGLGNVNILLKGELKGDNFNAYLNIPLAGNMIVGVKLGKNCNEMGQLPNAGFENFHEASYDSAKSQEPNGWHSFMSSTGSMAGMVSAAVHTYASSEVRENAAEDNKQCVKIVSTPVKVGSLVAASANGTITTGRLKAGSM
;
A
#
# COMPACT_ATOMS: atom_id res chain seq x y z
N MET A 1 60.64 10.34 -3.21
CA MET A 1 59.28 10.80 -3.55
C MET A 1 58.35 9.63 -3.31
N LYS A 2 57.69 9.63 -2.16
CA LYS A 2 56.72 8.57 -1.76
C LYS A 2 55.35 9.01 -2.24
N LYS A 3 54.77 8.23 -3.15
CA LYS A 3 53.37 8.41 -3.59
C LYS A 3 52.47 7.76 -2.53
N ILE A 4 51.76 8.58 -1.80
CA ILE A 4 50.72 8.16 -0.90
C ILE A 4 49.46 7.89 -1.75
N PHE A 5 49.14 6.62 -1.92
CA PHE A 5 47.86 6.21 -2.47
C PHE A 5 46.80 6.35 -1.35
N THR A 6 45.99 7.42 -1.42
CA THR A 6 44.83 7.54 -0.59
C THR A 6 43.75 6.62 -1.17
N LEU A 7 43.60 5.47 -0.56
CA LEU A 7 42.49 4.55 -0.85
C LEU A 7 41.23 5.16 -0.23
N VAL A 8 40.42 5.88 -1.04
CA VAL A 8 39.07 6.28 -0.67
C VAL A 8 38.23 5.00 -0.75
N ALA A 9 38.09 4.33 0.37
CA ALA A 9 37.06 3.31 0.54
C ALA A 9 35.71 4.02 0.55
N ALA A 10 35.09 4.12 -0.62
CA ALA A 10 33.66 4.39 -0.71
C ALA A 10 32.95 3.22 -0.03
N ALA A 11 32.59 3.41 1.22
CA ALA A 11 31.60 2.58 1.88
C ALA A 11 30.28 2.81 1.15
N LEU A 12 30.07 2.08 0.09
CA LEU A 12 28.74 1.80 -0.41
C LEU A 12 28.05 1.06 0.72
N CYS A 13 27.30 1.77 1.54
CA CYS A 13 26.18 1.19 2.27
C CYS A 13 25.23 0.65 1.19
N SER A 14 25.49 -0.54 0.70
CA SER A 14 24.47 -1.37 0.11
C SER A 14 23.48 -1.58 1.25
N MET A 15 22.42 -0.76 1.29
CA MET A 15 21.19 -1.16 1.95
C MET A 15 20.83 -2.47 1.26
N SER A 16 21.15 -3.57 1.94
CA SER A 16 20.72 -4.89 1.54
C SER A 16 19.20 -4.83 1.61
N MET A 17 18.60 -4.78 0.45
CA MET A 17 17.18 -5.00 0.30
C MET A 17 16.97 -6.42 0.81
N MET A 18 16.34 -6.54 1.97
CA MET A 18 16.19 -7.82 2.63
C MET A 18 14.84 -8.38 2.21
N ALA A 19 14.89 -9.26 1.21
CA ALA A 19 13.81 -10.19 1.01
C ALA A 19 13.53 -10.91 2.32
N LYS A 20 12.29 -10.86 2.80
CA LYS A 20 11.89 -11.50 4.04
C LYS A 20 10.85 -12.57 3.77
N ASP A 21 11.12 -13.75 4.33
CA ASP A 21 10.18 -14.85 4.30
C ASP A 21 9.23 -14.78 5.50
N TYR A 22 7.95 -14.87 5.23
CA TYR A 22 6.91 -14.97 6.24
C TYR A 22 6.23 -16.33 6.13
N ILE A 23 6.10 -17.02 7.26
CA ILE A 23 5.29 -18.23 7.35
C ILE A 23 3.95 -17.83 7.92
N CYS A 24 2.91 -17.99 7.15
CA CYS A 24 1.59 -17.54 7.54
C CYS A 24 0.48 -18.48 7.05
N PRO A 25 -0.60 -18.61 7.81
CA PRO A 25 -1.76 -19.37 7.38
C PRO A 25 -2.36 -18.76 6.13
N LEU A 26 -2.76 -19.63 5.21
CA LEU A 26 -3.49 -19.28 4.00
C LEU A 26 -4.89 -19.89 4.05
N VAL A 27 -5.89 -19.09 3.73
CA VAL A 27 -7.27 -19.50 3.55
C VAL A 27 -7.76 -19.00 2.21
N VAL A 28 -8.31 -19.90 1.41
CA VAL A 28 -8.98 -19.56 0.15
C VAL A 28 -10.48 -19.44 0.42
N ASN A 29 -11.07 -18.33 0.05
CA ASN A 29 -12.51 -18.12 0.10
C ASN A 29 -13.10 -18.27 -1.30
N LEU A 30 -13.98 -19.22 -1.47
CA LEU A 30 -14.69 -19.46 -2.71
C LEU A 30 -16.20 -19.40 -2.46
N MET A 31 -16.89 -18.46 -3.10
CA MET A 31 -18.35 -18.29 -2.96
C MET A 31 -18.82 -18.17 -1.50
N GLY A 32 -18.03 -17.50 -0.65
CA GLY A 32 -18.34 -17.32 0.77
C GLY A 32 -17.88 -18.44 1.69
N ASN A 33 -17.35 -19.54 1.14
CA ASN A 33 -16.84 -20.67 1.93
C ASN A 33 -15.33 -20.55 2.12
N ASP A 34 -14.87 -20.52 3.35
CA ASP A 34 -13.45 -20.51 3.71
C ASP A 34 -12.88 -21.92 3.68
N MET A 35 -11.82 -22.12 2.91
CA MET A 35 -11.08 -23.37 2.80
C MET A 35 -9.64 -23.15 3.32
N PRO A 36 -9.30 -23.60 4.53
CA PRO A 36 -7.94 -23.52 5.04
C PRO A 36 -6.99 -24.40 4.22
N VAL A 37 -5.87 -23.81 3.79
CA VAL A 37 -4.80 -24.52 3.07
C VAL A 37 -3.69 -24.95 4.03
N GLY A 38 -3.46 -24.17 5.09
CA GLY A 38 -2.38 -24.38 6.04
C GLY A 38 -1.35 -23.25 6.01
N ASP A 39 -0.23 -23.46 6.68
CA ASP A 39 0.85 -22.49 6.70
C ASP A 39 1.66 -22.56 5.40
N ILE A 40 1.84 -21.41 4.80
CA ILE A 40 2.62 -21.26 3.58
C ILE A 40 3.74 -20.23 3.77
N LYS A 41 4.74 -20.32 2.92
CA LYS A 41 5.83 -19.36 2.85
C LYS A 41 5.53 -18.30 1.80
N VAL A 42 5.50 -17.05 2.23
CA VAL A 42 5.39 -15.87 1.38
C VAL A 42 6.70 -15.08 1.47
N ASN A 43 7.34 -14.85 0.34
CA ASN A 43 8.48 -13.95 0.28
C ASN A 43 8.01 -12.53 -0.05
N VAL A 44 8.48 -11.56 0.72
CA VAL A 44 8.19 -10.14 0.52
C VAL A 44 9.52 -9.39 0.44
N ASP A 45 9.77 -8.77 -0.69
CA ASP A 45 11.04 -8.12 -1.03
C ASP A 45 10.82 -6.64 -1.35
N GLU A 46 11.48 -5.76 -0.60
CA GLU A 46 11.45 -4.32 -0.83
C GLU A 46 12.40 -3.96 -1.99
N GLN A 47 11.90 -3.22 -2.96
CA GLN A 47 12.64 -2.79 -4.15
C GLN A 47 13.29 -1.41 -3.92
N LYS A 48 14.29 -1.06 -4.74
CA LYS A 48 15.04 0.21 -4.65
C LYS A 48 14.17 1.47 -4.78
N ASP A 49 13.04 1.35 -5.42
CA ASP A 49 12.07 2.42 -5.63
C ASP A 49 11.03 2.52 -4.50
N GLY A 50 11.19 1.74 -3.42
CA GLY A 50 10.27 1.70 -2.30
C GLY A 50 9.00 0.89 -2.55
N LYS A 51 8.89 0.21 -3.69
CA LYS A 51 7.84 -0.76 -3.96
C LYS A 51 8.22 -2.13 -3.43
N TYR A 52 7.26 -3.04 -3.44
CA TYR A 52 7.49 -4.40 -2.98
C TYR A 52 7.19 -5.43 -4.07
N THR A 53 7.88 -6.55 -3.98
CA THR A 53 7.53 -7.76 -4.72
C THR A 53 7.08 -8.80 -3.71
N MET A 54 5.91 -9.38 -3.93
CA MET A 54 5.40 -10.49 -3.14
C MET A 54 5.38 -11.76 -3.98
N SER A 55 5.88 -12.87 -3.44
CA SER A 55 5.91 -14.13 -4.17
C SER A 55 5.55 -15.34 -3.30
N LEU A 56 4.80 -16.23 -3.91
CA LEU A 56 4.51 -17.58 -3.45
C LEU A 56 5.04 -18.53 -4.52
N LEU A 57 6.11 -19.24 -4.22
CA LEU A 57 6.74 -20.14 -5.17
C LEU A 57 6.27 -21.58 -4.92
N ASN A 58 6.09 -22.31 -6.01
CA ASN A 58 5.64 -23.70 -5.99
C ASN A 58 4.34 -23.91 -5.20
N PHE A 59 3.41 -22.94 -5.34
CA PHE A 59 2.18 -22.99 -4.58
C PHE A 59 1.30 -24.13 -5.06
N ASP A 60 0.98 -24.98 -4.11
CA ASP A 60 0.06 -26.11 -4.29
C ASP A 60 -0.99 -26.07 -3.17
N MET A 61 -2.24 -26.18 -3.54
CA MET A 61 -3.35 -26.19 -2.61
C MET A 61 -3.57 -27.61 -2.05
N ASN A 62 -2.72 -28.00 -1.09
CA ASN A 62 -2.78 -29.29 -0.37
C ASN A 62 -2.73 -30.54 -1.28
N GLY A 63 -1.95 -30.51 -2.35
CA GLY A 63 -1.86 -31.62 -3.31
C GLY A 63 -3.11 -31.80 -4.18
N ILE A 64 -4.09 -30.89 -4.06
CA ILE A 64 -5.33 -30.96 -4.84
C ILE A 64 -5.22 -30.12 -6.12
N MET A 65 -4.55 -28.97 -6.02
CA MET A 65 -4.43 -28.01 -7.11
C MET A 65 -3.02 -27.41 -7.14
N PRO A 66 -2.12 -27.96 -7.95
CA PRO A 66 -0.81 -27.37 -8.16
C PRO A 66 -0.94 -26.10 -9.01
N VAL A 67 -0.79 -24.94 -8.37
CA VAL A 67 -0.99 -23.64 -9.02
C VAL A 67 0.27 -23.17 -9.71
N GLY A 68 1.42 -23.20 -9.03
CA GLY A 68 2.71 -22.76 -9.57
C GLY A 68 3.26 -21.53 -8.85
N ASN A 69 4.00 -20.70 -9.57
CA ASN A 69 4.67 -19.51 -9.03
C ASN A 69 3.80 -18.26 -9.23
N ILE A 70 3.38 -17.68 -8.11
CA ILE A 70 2.61 -16.43 -8.07
C ILE A 70 3.57 -15.32 -7.68
N VAL A 71 3.83 -14.36 -8.58
CA VAL A 71 4.73 -13.23 -8.34
C VAL A 71 4.01 -11.92 -8.65
N ILE A 72 3.84 -11.10 -7.63
CA ILE A 72 3.20 -9.79 -7.69
C ILE A 72 4.29 -8.73 -7.52
N LYS A 73 4.72 -8.13 -8.63
CA LYS A 73 5.73 -7.07 -8.65
C LYS A 73 5.10 -5.68 -8.50
N ASP A 74 5.92 -4.68 -8.19
CA ASP A 74 5.53 -3.28 -8.09
C ASP A 74 4.31 -3.05 -7.20
N VAL A 75 4.27 -3.72 -6.05
CA VAL A 75 3.26 -3.50 -5.02
C VAL A 75 3.55 -2.16 -4.37
N GLU A 76 2.59 -1.25 -4.44
CA GLU A 76 2.71 0.07 -3.84
C GLU A 76 2.68 -0.04 -2.31
N ALA A 77 3.56 0.73 -1.67
CA ALA A 77 3.69 0.75 -0.21
C ALA A 77 3.42 2.15 0.36
N THR A 78 2.69 2.19 1.45
CA THR A 78 2.46 3.42 2.22
C THR A 78 2.93 3.20 3.66
N ASN A 79 3.89 4.00 4.09
CA ASN A 79 4.39 3.94 5.45
C ASN A 79 3.43 4.67 6.40
N CYS A 80 2.85 3.92 7.33
CA CYS A 80 1.93 4.42 8.36
C CYS A 80 2.54 4.25 9.76
N GLY A 81 3.78 4.68 9.93
CA GLY A 81 4.53 4.57 11.18
C GLY A 81 5.09 3.18 11.43
N ASN A 82 4.50 2.42 12.33
CA ASN A 82 4.92 1.04 12.61
C ASN A 82 4.29 -0.02 11.69
N VAL A 83 3.49 0.43 10.71
CA VAL A 83 2.81 -0.42 9.73
C VAL A 83 3.12 0.07 8.32
N ILE A 84 3.46 -0.83 7.43
CA ILE A 84 3.55 -0.56 5.99
C ILE A 84 2.32 -1.19 5.34
N MET A 85 1.49 -0.35 4.73
CA MET A 85 0.33 -0.81 3.97
C MET A 85 0.75 -1.11 2.54
N LEU A 86 0.37 -2.29 2.05
CA LEU A 86 0.66 -2.77 0.70
C LEU A 86 -0.60 -2.76 -0.15
N ASN A 87 -0.49 -2.33 -1.40
CA ASN A 87 -1.62 -2.28 -2.32
C ASN A 87 -1.19 -2.56 -3.76
N ALA A 88 -1.95 -3.39 -4.47
CA ALA A 88 -1.78 -3.60 -5.90
C ALA A 88 -3.11 -3.91 -6.57
N ALA A 89 -3.30 -3.38 -7.77
CA ALA A 89 -4.40 -3.71 -8.67
C ALA A 89 -3.83 -3.90 -10.07
N LYS A 90 -3.66 -5.13 -10.50
CA LYS A 90 -2.97 -5.44 -11.77
C LYS A 90 -3.26 -6.86 -12.28
N ASP A 91 -2.92 -7.07 -13.54
CA ASP A 91 -2.85 -8.40 -14.12
C ASP A 91 -1.48 -9.04 -13.85
N ILE A 92 -1.49 -10.30 -13.48
CA ILE A 92 -0.30 -11.13 -13.32
C ILE A 92 -0.42 -12.38 -14.19
N GLN A 93 0.72 -12.99 -14.50
CA GLN A 93 0.78 -14.33 -15.07
C GLN A 93 1.37 -15.28 -14.02
N ILE A 94 0.67 -16.38 -13.79
CA ILE A 94 1.16 -17.43 -12.92
C ILE A 94 2.00 -18.39 -13.78
N THR A 95 3.24 -18.63 -13.37
CA THR A 95 4.16 -19.51 -14.09
C THR A 95 4.17 -20.91 -13.48
N ALA A 96 4.69 -21.87 -14.22
CA ALA A 96 4.93 -23.23 -13.68
C ALA A 96 5.86 -23.16 -12.46
N GLY A 97 5.69 -24.09 -11.54
CA GLY A 97 6.66 -24.31 -10.47
C GLY A 97 7.90 -25.05 -10.96
N ASP A 98 8.80 -25.37 -10.01
CA ASP A 98 10.13 -25.91 -10.32
C ASP A 98 10.13 -27.42 -10.63
N ASP A 99 9.08 -28.15 -10.22
CA ASP A 99 8.97 -29.57 -10.49
C ASP A 99 8.34 -29.81 -11.87
N GLU A 100 9.17 -30.30 -12.81
CA GLU A 100 8.76 -30.60 -14.18
C GLU A 100 7.79 -31.80 -14.30
N ASN A 101 7.68 -32.63 -13.25
CA ASN A 101 6.76 -33.77 -13.24
C ASN A 101 5.34 -33.38 -12.77
N VAL A 102 5.14 -32.15 -12.33
CA VAL A 102 3.87 -31.62 -11.87
C VAL A 102 3.20 -30.85 -13.00
N GLU A 103 1.96 -31.20 -13.30
CA GLU A 103 1.14 -30.43 -14.23
C GLU A 103 0.57 -29.18 -13.53
N TRP A 104 1.28 -28.07 -13.66
CA TRP A 104 0.91 -26.81 -13.04
C TRP A 104 -0.25 -26.13 -13.77
N MET A 105 -1.32 -25.83 -13.04
CA MET A 105 -2.54 -25.22 -13.60
C MET A 105 -2.40 -23.73 -13.90
N GLY A 106 -1.55 -23.02 -13.17
CA GLY A 106 -1.40 -21.57 -13.26
C GLY A 106 -1.11 -21.03 -14.66
N PRO A 107 -0.19 -21.62 -15.43
CA PRO A 107 0.07 -21.17 -16.80
C PRO A 107 -1.16 -21.21 -17.71
N GLY A 108 -2.08 -22.13 -17.48
CA GLY A 108 -3.33 -22.27 -18.25
C GLY A 108 -4.37 -21.19 -17.92
N LEU A 109 -4.22 -20.45 -16.83
CA LEU A 109 -5.16 -19.39 -16.44
C LEU A 109 -4.99 -18.09 -17.25
N GLY A 110 -3.86 -17.94 -17.97
CA GLY A 110 -3.55 -16.72 -18.70
C GLY A 110 -3.30 -15.52 -17.77
N ASN A 111 -3.79 -14.35 -18.15
CA ASN A 111 -3.72 -13.15 -17.32
C ASN A 111 -4.76 -13.21 -16.20
N VAL A 112 -4.31 -13.16 -14.97
CA VAL A 112 -5.14 -13.17 -13.77
C VAL A 112 -5.15 -11.77 -13.17
N ASN A 113 -6.31 -11.11 -13.14
CA ASN A 113 -6.45 -9.83 -12.46
C ASN A 113 -6.44 -10.04 -10.96
N ILE A 114 -5.66 -9.26 -10.24
CA ILE A 114 -5.59 -9.29 -8.78
C ILE A 114 -5.80 -7.93 -8.15
N LEU A 115 -6.50 -7.93 -7.03
CA LEU A 115 -6.60 -6.79 -6.12
C LEU A 115 -6.01 -7.23 -4.78
N LEU A 116 -4.83 -6.71 -4.45
CA LEU A 116 -4.10 -7.00 -3.22
C LEU A 116 -4.23 -5.84 -2.24
N LYS A 117 -4.55 -6.16 -1.00
CA LYS A 117 -4.33 -5.31 0.17
C LYS A 117 -3.55 -6.10 1.20
N GLY A 118 -2.51 -5.49 1.78
CA GLY A 118 -1.68 -6.14 2.77
C GLY A 118 -1.12 -5.16 3.78
N GLU A 119 -0.55 -5.69 4.84
CA GLU A 119 0.17 -4.94 5.85
C GLU A 119 1.40 -5.70 6.34
N LEU A 120 2.46 -4.95 6.59
CA LEU A 120 3.65 -5.40 7.30
C LEU A 120 3.72 -4.68 8.63
N LYS A 121 3.76 -5.43 9.73
CA LYS A 121 3.89 -4.88 11.09
C LYS A 121 4.92 -5.68 11.86
N GLY A 122 6.14 -5.18 11.91
CA GLY A 122 7.27 -5.91 12.49
C GLY A 122 7.50 -7.24 11.75
N ASP A 123 7.35 -8.36 12.46
CA ASP A 123 7.49 -9.70 11.90
C ASP A 123 6.19 -10.31 11.40
N ASN A 124 5.11 -9.55 11.42
CA ASN A 124 3.82 -10.03 10.95
C ASN A 124 3.53 -9.51 9.55
N PHE A 125 3.05 -10.42 8.70
CA PHE A 125 2.51 -10.15 7.40
C PHE A 125 1.07 -10.63 7.34
N ASN A 126 0.18 -9.76 6.90
CA ASN A 126 -1.20 -10.09 6.59
C ASN A 126 -1.55 -9.55 5.21
N ALA A 127 -2.30 -10.30 4.43
CA ALA A 127 -2.77 -9.82 3.13
C ALA A 127 -4.12 -10.45 2.76
N TYR A 128 -4.85 -9.72 1.94
CA TYR A 128 -6.08 -10.16 1.32
C TYR A 128 -6.01 -9.92 -0.18
N LEU A 129 -6.24 -10.95 -0.97
CA LEU A 129 -6.31 -10.85 -2.42
C LEU A 129 -7.73 -11.16 -2.88
N ASN A 130 -8.26 -10.32 -3.75
CA ASN A 130 -9.45 -10.61 -4.55
C ASN A 130 -9.01 -10.93 -5.96
N ILE A 131 -9.46 -12.06 -6.47
CA ILE A 131 -9.19 -12.54 -7.82
C ILE A 131 -10.54 -12.68 -8.52
N PRO A 132 -10.95 -11.67 -9.29
CA PRO A 132 -12.16 -11.76 -10.10
C PRO A 132 -11.96 -12.79 -11.22
N LEU A 133 -12.85 -13.75 -11.30
CA LEU A 133 -12.89 -14.76 -12.35
C LEU A 133 -14.09 -14.52 -13.27
N ALA A 134 -14.13 -15.24 -14.38
CA ALA A 134 -15.28 -15.21 -15.29
C ALA A 134 -16.59 -15.56 -14.57
N GLY A 135 -17.71 -14.98 -15.00
CA GLY A 135 -19.02 -15.25 -14.43
C GLY A 135 -19.31 -14.58 -13.09
N ASN A 136 -18.66 -13.43 -12.79
CA ASN A 136 -18.79 -12.69 -11.53
C ASN A 136 -18.37 -13.45 -10.27
N MET A 137 -17.61 -14.52 -10.43
CA MET A 137 -17.04 -15.25 -9.32
C MET A 137 -15.80 -14.53 -8.80
N ILE A 138 -15.66 -14.40 -7.49
CA ILE A 138 -14.48 -13.84 -6.84
C ILE A 138 -13.86 -14.93 -5.97
N VAL A 139 -12.57 -15.16 -6.17
CA VAL A 139 -11.76 -15.96 -5.26
C VAL A 139 -11.07 -15.00 -4.30
N GLY A 140 -11.38 -15.14 -3.02
CA GLY A 140 -10.70 -14.42 -1.94
C GLY A 140 -9.54 -15.26 -1.41
N VAL A 141 -8.38 -14.65 -1.21
CA VAL A 141 -7.24 -15.31 -0.57
C VAL A 141 -6.83 -14.51 0.65
N LYS A 142 -6.86 -15.13 1.81
CA LYS A 142 -6.47 -14.55 3.09
C LYS A 142 -5.13 -15.13 3.51
N LEU A 143 -4.17 -14.25 3.78
CA LEU A 143 -2.82 -14.56 4.23
C LEU A 143 -2.57 -13.94 5.58
N GLY A 144 -2.08 -14.71 6.53
CA GLY A 144 -1.76 -14.23 7.87
C GLY A 144 -2.86 -14.46 8.91
N LYS A 145 -2.44 -14.40 10.18
CA LYS A 145 -3.33 -14.72 11.33
C LYS A 145 -4.42 -13.67 11.54
N ASN A 146 -4.11 -12.41 11.23
CA ASN A 146 -4.97 -11.26 11.53
C ASN A 146 -5.52 -10.62 10.25
N CYS A 147 -5.67 -11.39 9.19
CA CYS A 147 -6.16 -10.87 7.92
C CYS A 147 -7.56 -10.22 8.03
N ASN A 148 -8.40 -10.72 8.92
CA ASN A 148 -9.73 -10.14 9.18
C ASN A 148 -9.68 -8.86 10.01
N GLU A 149 -8.55 -8.60 10.70
CA GLU A 149 -8.32 -7.43 11.54
C GLU A 149 -7.45 -6.37 10.84
N MET A 150 -7.07 -6.62 9.58
CA MET A 150 -6.36 -5.63 8.79
C MET A 150 -7.14 -4.33 8.74
N GLY A 151 -6.46 -3.23 9.04
CA GLY A 151 -7.03 -1.90 8.91
C GLY A 151 -7.54 -1.68 7.48
N GLN A 152 -8.83 -1.35 7.34
CA GLN A 152 -9.43 -1.07 6.03
C GLN A 152 -8.90 0.24 5.43
N LEU A 153 -8.42 1.14 6.29
CA LEU A 153 -7.91 2.45 5.93
C LEU A 153 -6.48 2.62 6.46
N PRO A 154 -5.57 3.14 5.64
CA PRO A 154 -4.22 3.46 6.10
C PRO A 154 -4.30 4.52 7.18
N ASN A 155 -3.48 4.38 8.24
CA ASN A 155 -3.36 5.40 9.30
C ASN A 155 -4.72 5.95 9.77
N ALA A 156 -5.66 5.04 10.07
CA ALA A 156 -7.05 5.38 10.39
C ALA A 156 -7.19 6.28 11.64
N GLY A 157 -6.23 6.20 12.56
CA GLY A 157 -6.16 7.06 13.75
C GLY A 157 -5.54 8.44 13.49
N PHE A 158 -5.00 8.70 12.29
CA PHE A 158 -4.29 9.93 11.97
C PHE A 158 -3.11 10.27 12.89
N GLU A 159 -2.37 9.26 13.33
CA GLU A 159 -1.24 9.45 14.23
C GLU A 159 0.08 9.79 13.51
N ASN A 160 0.15 9.57 12.20
CA ASN A 160 1.35 9.77 11.39
C ASN A 160 1.09 10.76 10.26
N PHE A 161 1.98 11.75 10.11
CA PHE A 161 1.86 12.81 9.12
C PHE A 161 3.15 12.99 8.32
N HIS A 162 3.02 13.54 7.13
CA HIS A 162 4.13 14.02 6.31
C HIS A 162 3.87 15.47 5.89
N GLU A 163 4.93 16.20 5.56
CA GLU A 163 4.81 17.55 5.06
C GLU A 163 4.17 17.56 3.68
N ALA A 164 3.18 18.41 3.49
CA ALA A 164 2.57 18.63 2.18
C ALA A 164 3.26 19.82 1.48
N SER A 165 3.54 19.67 0.20
CA SER A 165 4.48 20.51 -0.55
C SER A 165 3.97 21.92 -0.91
N TYR A 166 2.73 22.28 -0.56
CA TYR A 166 2.17 23.53 -1.10
C TYR A 166 2.61 24.80 -0.38
N ASP A 167 2.65 24.80 0.92
CA ASP A 167 3.15 25.95 1.68
C ASP A 167 4.05 25.45 2.80
N SER A 168 5.32 25.62 2.60
CA SER A 168 6.42 24.98 3.30
C SER A 168 6.42 25.14 4.82
N ALA A 169 5.52 25.90 5.40
CA ALA A 169 5.70 26.25 6.79
C ALA A 169 4.99 25.33 7.78
N LYS A 170 3.85 24.69 7.47
CA LYS A 170 3.08 23.97 8.50
C LYS A 170 2.04 22.98 7.98
N SER A 171 1.81 22.86 6.67
CA SER A 171 0.75 22.00 6.16
C SER A 171 1.21 20.56 6.12
N GLN A 172 0.42 19.68 6.71
CA GLN A 172 0.72 18.25 6.84
C GLN A 172 -0.47 17.42 6.41
N GLU A 173 -0.20 16.35 5.70
CA GLU A 173 -1.20 15.33 5.37
C GLU A 173 -0.95 14.06 6.18
N PRO A 174 -2.00 13.36 6.64
CA PRO A 174 -1.80 12.06 7.26
C PRO A 174 -1.22 11.07 6.24
N ASN A 175 -0.30 10.22 6.67
CA ASN A 175 0.29 9.21 5.81
C ASN A 175 -0.79 8.30 5.22
N GLY A 176 -0.73 8.08 3.90
CA GLY A 176 -1.74 7.31 3.15
C GLY A 176 -3.02 8.06 2.81
N TRP A 177 -3.10 9.35 3.16
CA TRP A 177 -4.22 10.23 2.82
C TRP A 177 -3.76 11.43 2.02
N HIS A 178 -4.65 11.98 1.19
CA HIS A 178 -4.39 13.11 0.33
C HIS A 178 -5.47 14.17 0.49
N SER A 179 -5.08 15.41 0.51
CA SER A 179 -5.94 16.58 0.46
C SER A 179 -5.77 17.31 -0.89
N PHE A 180 -6.42 18.44 -1.05
CA PHE A 180 -6.17 19.29 -2.19
C PHE A 180 -4.76 19.88 -2.23
N MET A 181 -4.01 19.88 -1.14
CA MET A 181 -2.62 20.35 -1.11
C MET A 181 -1.69 19.49 -1.97
N SER A 182 -1.91 18.18 -2.01
CA SER A 182 -1.17 17.24 -2.85
C SER A 182 -1.86 16.92 -4.17
N SER A 183 -2.88 17.69 -4.55
CA SER A 183 -3.61 17.50 -5.80
C SER A 183 -2.73 17.76 -7.02
N THR A 184 -3.08 17.12 -8.14
CA THR A 184 -2.47 17.35 -9.45
C THR A 184 -3.46 17.98 -10.40
N GLY A 185 -2.99 18.45 -11.56
CA GLY A 185 -3.84 19.03 -12.60
C GLY A 185 -3.70 20.54 -12.73
N SER A 186 -4.37 21.11 -13.74
CA SER A 186 -4.21 22.52 -14.12
C SER A 186 -4.66 23.53 -13.07
N MET A 187 -5.56 23.15 -12.18
CA MET A 187 -6.08 24.00 -11.11
C MET A 187 -5.50 23.65 -9.72
N ALA A 188 -4.53 22.76 -9.66
CA ALA A 188 -3.95 22.28 -8.39
C ALA A 188 -3.49 23.44 -7.49
N GLY A 189 -2.77 24.42 -8.03
CA GLY A 189 -2.29 25.57 -7.25
C GLY A 189 -3.41 26.45 -6.68
N MET A 190 -4.55 26.54 -7.35
CA MET A 190 -5.69 27.32 -6.85
C MET A 190 -6.40 26.58 -5.71
N VAL A 191 -6.69 25.29 -5.87
CA VAL A 191 -7.42 24.53 -4.85
C VAL A 191 -6.54 24.23 -3.63
N SER A 192 -5.25 24.05 -3.82
CA SER A 192 -4.29 23.87 -2.71
C SER A 192 -4.17 25.11 -1.82
N ALA A 193 -4.37 26.30 -2.38
CA ALA A 193 -4.44 27.54 -1.59
C ALA A 193 -5.74 27.66 -0.76
N ALA A 194 -6.79 26.92 -1.13
CA ALA A 194 -8.10 27.03 -0.49
C ALA A 194 -8.30 26.06 0.67
N VAL A 195 -7.60 24.92 0.67
CA VAL A 195 -7.82 23.85 1.65
C VAL A 195 -6.47 23.40 2.20
N HIS A 196 -6.33 23.47 3.51
CA HIS A 196 -5.15 23.05 4.23
C HIS A 196 -5.48 21.97 5.26
N THR A 197 -4.57 21.05 5.45
CA THR A 197 -4.63 20.05 6.52
C THR A 197 -3.45 20.18 7.45
N TYR A 198 -3.65 19.86 8.70
CA TYR A 198 -2.63 19.96 9.76
C TYR A 198 -2.79 18.81 10.75
N ALA A 199 -1.68 18.35 11.33
CA ALA A 199 -1.72 17.57 12.54
C ALA A 199 -2.23 18.45 13.70
N SER A 200 -3.13 17.94 14.51
CA SER A 200 -3.67 18.64 15.68
C SER A 200 -3.77 17.70 16.87
N SER A 201 -3.47 18.23 18.05
CA SER A 201 -3.67 17.52 19.34
C SER A 201 -5.09 17.75 19.91
N GLU A 202 -5.96 18.46 19.20
CA GLU A 202 -7.36 18.70 19.59
C GLU A 202 -8.22 17.46 19.39
N VAL A 203 -7.86 16.36 20.08
CA VAL A 203 -8.54 15.05 19.96
C VAL A 203 -9.86 15.09 20.72
N ARG A 204 -10.88 14.39 20.21
CA ARG A 204 -12.18 14.32 20.88
C ARG A 204 -12.09 13.56 22.20
N GLU A 205 -12.95 13.95 23.13
CA GLU A 205 -13.05 13.39 24.50
C GLU A 205 -13.29 11.87 24.51
N ASN A 206 -13.86 11.29 23.46
CA ASN A 206 -14.09 9.84 23.32
C ASN A 206 -13.20 9.17 22.24
N ALA A 207 -12.05 9.76 21.94
CA ALA A 207 -11.08 9.09 21.09
C ALA A 207 -10.51 7.84 21.79
N ALA A 208 -10.03 6.88 21.02
CA ALA A 208 -9.34 5.73 21.57
C ALA A 208 -8.13 6.19 22.41
N GLU A 209 -7.80 5.48 23.49
CA GLU A 209 -6.78 5.89 24.45
C GLU A 209 -5.38 6.10 23.82
N ASP A 210 -5.11 5.45 22.70
CA ASP A 210 -3.87 5.56 21.94
C ASP A 210 -3.88 6.70 20.90
N ASN A 211 -5.04 7.31 20.64
CA ASN A 211 -5.15 8.44 19.70
C ASN A 211 -4.68 9.74 20.35
N LYS A 212 -3.52 10.23 19.91
CA LYS A 212 -2.89 11.46 20.41
C LYS A 212 -3.06 12.63 19.45
N GLN A 213 -3.38 12.35 18.20
CA GLN A 213 -3.51 13.35 17.14
C GLN A 213 -4.79 13.15 16.33
N CYS A 214 -5.17 14.20 15.64
CA CYS A 214 -6.24 14.17 14.65
C CYS A 214 -5.85 15.05 13.46
N VAL A 215 -6.55 14.88 12.34
CA VAL A 215 -6.40 15.80 11.21
C VAL A 215 -7.34 16.99 11.36
N LYS A 216 -6.77 18.19 11.29
CA LYS A 216 -7.53 19.43 11.21
C LYS A 216 -7.60 19.88 9.75
N ILE A 217 -8.79 20.03 9.21
CA ILE A 217 -9.04 20.48 7.85
C ILE A 217 -9.57 21.90 7.89
N VAL A 218 -8.87 22.81 7.20
CA VAL A 218 -9.23 24.23 7.14
C VAL A 218 -9.54 24.60 5.70
N SER A 219 -10.71 25.17 5.47
CA SER A 219 -11.13 25.75 4.18
C SER A 219 -11.03 27.26 4.23
N THR A 220 -10.42 27.85 3.21
CA THR A 220 -10.28 29.30 3.08
C THR A 220 -10.86 29.75 1.74
N PRO A 221 -11.64 30.84 1.67
CA PRO A 221 -12.12 31.36 0.40
C PRO A 221 -10.95 31.77 -0.50
N VAL A 222 -10.94 31.31 -1.74
CA VAL A 222 -9.97 31.75 -2.75
C VAL A 222 -10.45 33.06 -3.34
N LYS A 223 -9.63 34.08 -3.24
CA LYS A 223 -9.87 35.40 -3.87
C LYS A 223 -9.02 35.54 -5.10
N VAL A 224 -9.65 35.88 -6.23
CA VAL A 224 -8.94 36.31 -7.44
C VAL A 224 -9.28 37.79 -7.65
N GLY A 225 -8.32 38.67 -7.33
CA GLY A 225 -8.59 40.11 -7.29
C GLY A 225 -9.57 40.51 -6.18
N SER A 226 -10.62 41.26 -6.53
CA SER A 226 -11.70 41.64 -5.63
C SER A 226 -12.87 40.64 -5.55
N LEU A 227 -12.80 39.58 -6.38
CA LEU A 227 -13.85 38.57 -6.46
C LEU A 227 -13.51 37.36 -5.60
N VAL A 228 -14.47 36.86 -4.84
CA VAL A 228 -14.38 35.54 -4.19
C VAL A 228 -14.64 34.50 -5.28
N ALA A 229 -13.58 33.82 -5.74
CA ALA A 229 -13.67 32.92 -6.88
C ALA A 229 -14.28 31.56 -6.53
N ALA A 230 -14.04 31.03 -5.34
CA ALA A 230 -14.59 29.76 -4.88
C ALA A 230 -14.39 29.57 -3.37
N SER A 231 -15.27 28.80 -2.74
CA SER A 231 -14.97 28.11 -1.49
C SER A 231 -14.84 26.61 -1.82
N ALA A 232 -13.72 26.01 -1.50
CA ALA A 232 -13.57 24.58 -1.61
C ALA A 232 -13.88 23.94 -0.26
N ASN A 233 -14.70 22.90 -0.25
CA ASN A 233 -14.91 22.11 0.96
C ASN A 233 -13.62 21.36 1.31
N GLY A 234 -13.26 21.34 2.59
CA GLY A 234 -12.15 20.54 3.08
C GLY A 234 -12.39 19.07 2.78
N THR A 235 -11.45 18.44 2.12
CA THR A 235 -11.54 17.03 1.71
C THR A 235 -10.23 16.34 2.00
N ILE A 236 -10.33 15.13 2.52
CA ILE A 236 -9.24 14.19 2.70
C ILE A 236 -9.68 12.82 2.17
N THR A 237 -8.82 12.15 1.42
CA THR A 237 -9.14 10.87 0.76
C THR A 237 -7.90 9.98 0.70
N THR A 238 -8.10 8.68 0.62
CA THR A 238 -7.02 7.70 0.36
C THR A 238 -6.62 7.63 -1.11
N GLY A 239 -7.38 8.28 -2.00
CA GLY A 239 -7.06 8.42 -3.42
C GLY A 239 -6.41 9.78 -3.72
N ARG A 240 -5.64 9.87 -4.82
CA ARG A 240 -5.09 11.15 -5.28
C ARG A 240 -6.15 12.02 -5.93
N LEU A 241 -6.20 13.27 -5.54
CA LEU A 241 -7.11 14.26 -6.11
C LEU A 241 -6.52 14.88 -7.39
N LYS A 242 -7.35 15.05 -8.40
CA LYS A 242 -6.99 15.75 -9.63
C LYS A 242 -7.92 16.97 -9.77
N ALA A 243 -7.33 18.16 -9.77
CA ALA A 243 -8.05 19.42 -9.87
C ALA A 243 -7.97 19.97 -11.30
N GLY A 244 -9.12 20.16 -11.95
CA GLY A 244 -9.21 20.72 -13.29
C GLY A 244 -8.68 19.80 -14.38
N SER A 245 -9.46 18.82 -14.78
CA SER A 245 -9.41 18.26 -16.13
C SER A 245 -10.66 18.75 -16.86
N MET A 246 -10.53 19.72 -17.69
CA MET A 246 -11.48 19.91 -18.79
C MET A 246 -11.03 19.04 -19.96
#